data_55bdf8ec42ea393470d5c49b47ba097a
#
_entry.id   55bdf8ec42ea393470d5c49b47ba097a
#
_cell.length_a   1.000
_cell.length_b   1.000
_cell.length_c   1.000
_cell.angle_alpha   90.00
_cell.angle_beta   90.00
_cell.angle_gamma   90.00
#
_symmetry.space_group_name_H-M   'P 1'
#
loop_
_entity.id
_entity.type
_entity.pdbx_description
1 polymer ?
#
loop_
_entity_poly.entity_id
_entity_poly.type
_entity_poly.pdbx_seq_one_letter_code
_entity_poly.pdbx_strand_id
1 'polypeptide(L)'
;LGFIVEETWRVKAHHLNLLRKFYKMVNQPIDKLNYDKLYDYPYWRSITTCNKLNPIAVKPPKTQHAICGELTTIRSYFAYLVRKKYLPNVPEFRQVIRERKQDTRRDYLTSTQYQQTLPTLRAWMNNKSATDIQRYNRRVLYNSILIMTNSLLRVGTLRNLVWSDLDVARNIPKEEQLRHHIISVRKETVKTGVARKVMSPTVEYFDRIRQLRGIPKQPKSPFPHIPAEYRHMPILSKSRNPEERMGQGTFERCWKEIKDLCVNKKGYWGDKNVSWYSFRHTGISLYINRGLSPILLSRLAGTGLTNIEQVYYHHEAESKATWEALIKNRVFYDRISKEQQELVPWEKYLEDVD
;
A
#
# COMPACT_ATOMS: atom_id res chain seq x y z
N LEU A 1 24.84 -14.67 1.67
CA LEU A 1 23.94 -14.58 0.50
C LEU A 1 22.58 -14.09 1.02
N GLY A 2 22.30 -12.80 0.83
CA GLY A 2 20.98 -12.24 1.17
C GLY A 2 19.89 -12.93 0.34
N PHE A 3 18.90 -13.49 1.00
CA PHE A 3 17.76 -14.11 0.34
C PHE A 3 17.01 -13.04 -0.45
N ILE A 4 17.03 -13.14 -1.78
CA ILE A 4 16.18 -12.32 -2.64
C ILE A 4 14.77 -12.91 -2.54
N VAL A 5 13.78 -12.08 -2.21
CA VAL A 5 12.36 -12.48 -2.21
C VAL A 5 12.03 -13.04 -3.59
N GLU A 6 11.33 -14.18 -3.66
CA GLU A 6 10.99 -14.90 -4.89
C GLU A 6 10.43 -14.00 -5.99
N GLU A 7 9.54 -13.07 -5.64
CA GLU A 7 8.97 -12.10 -6.60
C GLU A 7 10.05 -11.18 -7.20
N THR A 8 11.03 -10.74 -6.41
CA THR A 8 12.16 -9.94 -6.88
C THR A 8 13.04 -10.77 -7.82
N TRP A 9 13.25 -12.05 -7.51
CA TRP A 9 13.99 -12.96 -8.38
C TRP A 9 13.27 -13.15 -9.73
N ARG A 10 11.97 -13.39 -9.72
CA ARG A 10 11.15 -13.51 -10.95
C ARG A 10 11.27 -12.28 -11.84
N VAL A 11 11.19 -11.08 -11.26
CA VAL A 11 11.36 -9.83 -12.01
C VAL A 11 12.75 -9.72 -12.61
N LYS A 12 13.80 -10.00 -11.84
CA LYS A 12 15.18 -9.98 -12.35
C LYS A 12 15.42 -11.02 -13.44
N ALA A 13 14.91 -12.23 -13.27
CA ALA A 13 14.97 -13.27 -14.29
C ALA A 13 14.27 -12.86 -15.58
N HIS A 14 13.11 -12.18 -15.47
CA HIS A 14 12.41 -11.61 -16.61
C HIS A 14 13.26 -10.58 -17.35
N HIS A 15 13.89 -9.65 -16.62
CA HIS A 15 14.78 -8.63 -17.21
C HIS A 15 15.96 -9.26 -17.96
N LEU A 16 16.59 -10.29 -17.38
CA LEU A 16 17.69 -11.02 -18.05
C LEU A 16 17.20 -11.80 -19.28
N ASN A 17 15.97 -12.32 -19.25
CA ASN A 17 15.39 -12.96 -20.42
C ASN A 17 15.10 -11.97 -21.55
N LEU A 18 14.75 -10.71 -21.24
CA LEU A 18 14.65 -9.63 -22.24
C LEU A 18 16.00 -9.32 -22.88
N LEU A 19 17.07 -9.26 -22.07
CA LEU A 19 18.43 -9.12 -22.58
C LEU A 19 18.81 -10.28 -23.49
N ARG A 20 18.50 -11.53 -23.12
CA ARG A 20 18.73 -12.70 -23.96
C ARG A 20 17.99 -12.62 -25.30
N LYS A 21 16.78 -12.10 -25.33
CA LYS A 21 16.02 -11.88 -26.56
C LYS A 21 16.69 -10.81 -27.45
N PHE A 22 17.18 -9.74 -26.85
CA PHE A 22 17.96 -8.75 -27.57
C PHE A 22 19.21 -9.34 -28.22
N TYR A 23 19.97 -10.17 -27.48
CA TYR A 23 21.14 -10.87 -28.05
C TYR A 23 20.79 -11.79 -29.21
N LYS A 24 19.72 -12.56 -29.11
CA LYS A 24 19.24 -13.39 -30.23
C LYS A 24 18.92 -12.58 -31.46
N MET A 25 18.29 -11.40 -31.29
CA MET A 25 17.97 -10.51 -32.38
C MET A 25 19.21 -9.95 -33.08
N VAL A 26 20.26 -9.63 -32.32
CA VAL A 26 21.53 -9.12 -32.88
C VAL A 26 22.50 -10.24 -33.28
N ASN A 27 22.09 -11.52 -33.12
CA ASN A 27 22.82 -12.72 -33.47
C ASN A 27 24.27 -12.75 -32.95
N GLN A 28 24.47 -12.38 -31.69
CA GLN A 28 25.78 -12.36 -31.07
C GLN A 28 25.84 -13.20 -29.80
N PRO A 29 26.84 -14.06 -29.63
CA PRO A 29 27.12 -14.73 -28.38
C PRO A 29 27.62 -13.74 -27.31
N ILE A 30 27.36 -14.06 -26.04
CA ILE A 30 27.61 -13.17 -24.90
C ILE A 30 29.11 -12.86 -24.70
N ASP A 31 29.98 -13.76 -25.13
CA ASP A 31 31.43 -13.66 -25.07
C ASP A 31 32.03 -12.79 -26.20
N LYS A 32 31.26 -12.54 -27.25
CA LYS A 32 31.63 -11.66 -28.38
C LYS A 32 30.81 -10.38 -28.35
N LEU A 33 30.62 -9.85 -27.16
CA LEU A 33 29.83 -8.63 -26.93
C LEU A 33 30.36 -7.44 -27.73
N ASN A 34 29.56 -7.04 -28.72
CA ASN A 34 29.75 -5.71 -29.28
C ASN A 34 29.07 -4.69 -28.33
N TYR A 35 29.90 -3.95 -27.59
CA TYR A 35 29.44 -2.93 -26.63
C TYR A 35 28.57 -1.84 -27.30
N ASP A 36 28.86 -1.49 -28.56
CA ASP A 36 28.11 -0.50 -29.32
C ASP A 36 26.65 -0.94 -29.55
N LYS A 37 26.43 -2.23 -29.81
CA LYS A 37 25.08 -2.77 -29.94
C LYS A 37 24.31 -2.78 -28.61
N LEU A 38 25.01 -3.04 -27.49
CA LEU A 38 24.40 -2.98 -26.17
C LEU A 38 24.00 -1.55 -25.79
N TYR A 39 24.73 -0.56 -26.25
CA TYR A 39 24.42 0.84 -26.03
C TYR A 39 22.97 1.15 -26.44
N ASP A 40 22.47 0.56 -27.52
CA ASP A 40 21.12 0.79 -28.06
C ASP A 40 20.03 -0.10 -27.44
N TYR A 41 20.32 -0.95 -26.46
CA TYR A 41 19.30 -1.76 -25.79
C TYR A 41 18.11 -0.95 -25.27
N PRO A 42 18.29 0.21 -24.61
CA PRO A 42 17.16 1.02 -24.15
C PRO A 42 16.27 1.53 -25.28
N TYR A 43 16.88 1.92 -26.41
CA TYR A 43 16.15 2.35 -27.60
C TYR A 43 15.34 1.19 -28.18
N TRP A 44 15.95 0.03 -28.37
CA TRP A 44 15.26 -1.19 -28.81
C TRP A 44 14.04 -1.49 -27.91
N ARG A 45 14.20 -1.39 -26.58
CA ARG A 45 13.11 -1.63 -25.63
C ARG A 45 11.97 -0.63 -25.76
N SER A 46 12.26 0.60 -26.11
CA SER A 46 11.24 1.67 -26.22
C SER A 46 10.38 1.53 -27.48
N ILE A 47 10.95 1.01 -28.57
CA ILE A 47 10.28 0.95 -29.88
C ILE A 47 9.82 -0.46 -30.27
N THR A 48 10.26 -1.51 -29.57
CA THR A 48 9.95 -2.88 -29.94
C THR A 48 8.46 -3.16 -29.82
N THR A 49 7.82 -3.40 -30.93
CA THR A 49 6.42 -3.82 -31.02
C THR A 49 6.34 -5.30 -31.30
N CYS A 50 5.48 -6.01 -30.58
CA CYS A 50 5.17 -7.40 -30.87
C CYS A 50 4.27 -7.45 -32.12
N ASN A 51 4.79 -7.96 -33.24
CA ASN A 51 3.97 -8.25 -34.41
C ASN A 51 4.13 -9.73 -34.81
N LYS A 52 3.21 -10.23 -35.63
CA LYS A 52 3.22 -11.62 -36.08
C LYS A 52 4.44 -12.00 -36.94
N LEU A 53 5.10 -10.99 -37.53
CA LEU A 53 6.26 -11.16 -38.40
C LEU A 53 7.59 -11.21 -37.63
N ASN A 54 7.60 -10.75 -36.37
CA ASN A 54 8.80 -10.78 -35.53
C ASN A 54 8.50 -11.44 -34.19
N PRO A 55 8.66 -12.79 -34.10
CA PRO A 55 8.38 -13.54 -32.88
C PRO A 55 9.35 -13.22 -31.73
N ILE A 56 10.47 -12.53 -32.01
CA ILE A 56 11.44 -12.07 -31.01
C ILE A 56 11.03 -10.71 -30.45
N ALA A 57 10.15 -9.97 -31.14
CA ALA A 57 9.67 -8.69 -30.69
C ALA A 57 8.97 -8.80 -29.33
N VAL A 58 9.30 -7.89 -28.45
CA VAL A 58 8.74 -7.81 -27.10
C VAL A 58 7.96 -6.51 -26.97
N LYS A 59 6.74 -6.59 -26.44
CA LYS A 59 5.93 -5.40 -26.23
C LYS A 59 6.72 -4.34 -25.43
N PRO A 60 6.80 -3.09 -25.90
CA PRO A 60 7.48 -2.04 -25.17
C PRO A 60 6.82 -1.83 -23.80
N PRO A 61 7.58 -1.47 -22.76
CA PRO A 61 7.00 -1.16 -21.47
C PRO A 61 6.16 0.10 -21.56
N LYS A 62 5.14 0.19 -20.72
CA LYS A 62 4.24 1.36 -20.67
C LYS A 62 4.92 2.65 -20.21
N THR A 63 6.06 2.54 -19.52
CA THR A 63 6.76 3.68 -18.95
C THR A 63 8.27 3.52 -19.10
N GLN A 64 8.98 4.62 -19.30
CA GLN A 64 10.45 4.64 -19.32
C GLN A 64 11.06 4.22 -17.97
N HIS A 65 10.34 4.42 -16.86
CA HIS A 65 10.76 3.94 -15.56
C HIS A 65 10.95 2.41 -15.51
N ALA A 66 10.15 1.65 -16.27
CA ALA A 66 10.32 0.20 -16.37
C ALA A 66 11.65 -0.16 -17.04
N ILE A 67 12.02 0.56 -18.12
CA ILE A 67 13.33 0.38 -18.80
C ILE A 67 14.48 0.69 -17.82
N CYS A 68 14.37 1.72 -17.00
CA CYS A 68 15.37 2.02 -15.96
C CYS A 68 15.52 0.87 -14.95
N GLY A 69 14.41 0.22 -14.57
CA GLY A 69 14.42 -0.98 -13.72
C GLY A 69 15.12 -2.18 -14.37
N GLU A 70 14.85 -2.41 -15.66
CA GLU A 70 15.53 -3.42 -16.47
C GLU A 70 17.04 -3.15 -16.52
N LEU A 71 17.46 -1.92 -16.85
CA LEU A 71 18.87 -1.51 -16.92
C LEU A 71 19.59 -1.65 -15.58
N THR A 72 18.91 -1.37 -14.45
CA THR A 72 19.50 -1.58 -13.12
C THR A 72 19.85 -3.05 -12.91
N THR A 73 18.96 -3.96 -13.30
CA THR A 73 19.22 -5.42 -13.21
C THR A 73 20.35 -5.83 -14.15
N ILE A 74 20.33 -5.36 -15.39
CA ILE A 74 21.30 -5.70 -16.42
C ILE A 74 22.70 -5.20 -16.02
N ARG A 75 22.83 -3.96 -15.55
CA ARG A 75 24.09 -3.42 -15.05
C ARG A 75 24.64 -4.23 -13.86
N SER A 76 23.77 -4.63 -12.94
CA SER A 76 24.16 -5.49 -11.81
C SER A 76 24.68 -6.84 -12.27
N TYR A 77 24.08 -7.41 -13.33
CA TYR A 77 24.55 -8.65 -13.95
C TYR A 77 25.93 -8.47 -14.60
N PHE A 78 26.14 -7.43 -15.39
CA PHE A 78 27.44 -7.16 -16.00
C PHE A 78 28.51 -6.85 -14.95
N ALA A 79 28.19 -6.10 -13.88
CA ALA A 79 29.10 -5.89 -12.76
C ALA A 79 29.51 -7.21 -12.08
N TYR A 80 28.59 -8.17 -12.02
CA TYR A 80 28.93 -9.53 -11.58
C TYR A 80 29.91 -10.22 -12.52
N LEU A 81 29.70 -10.15 -13.84
CA LEU A 81 30.61 -10.75 -14.84
C LEU A 81 32.00 -10.13 -14.80
N VAL A 82 32.12 -8.83 -14.64
CA VAL A 82 33.41 -8.11 -14.45
C VAL A 82 34.09 -8.59 -13.17
N ARG A 83 33.39 -8.69 -12.05
CA ARG A 83 33.93 -9.21 -10.80
C ARG A 83 34.43 -10.65 -10.92
N LYS A 84 33.80 -11.46 -11.79
CA LYS A 84 34.23 -12.83 -12.09
C LYS A 84 35.31 -12.88 -13.17
N LYS A 85 35.80 -11.76 -13.66
CA LYS A 85 36.85 -11.64 -14.70
C LYS A 85 36.40 -12.23 -16.08
N TYR A 86 35.10 -12.35 -16.32
CA TYR A 86 34.59 -12.73 -17.64
C TYR A 86 34.56 -11.56 -18.61
N LEU A 87 34.51 -10.36 -18.10
CA LEU A 87 34.49 -9.12 -18.88
C LEU A 87 35.45 -8.08 -18.28
N PRO A 88 36.05 -7.19 -19.10
CA PRO A 88 36.97 -6.17 -18.61
C PRO A 88 36.24 -5.03 -17.87
N ASN A 89 35.07 -4.61 -18.34
CA ASN A 89 34.28 -3.49 -17.81
C ASN A 89 32.80 -3.70 -18.01
N VAL A 90 31.99 -2.92 -17.28
CA VAL A 90 30.54 -2.90 -17.44
C VAL A 90 30.20 -2.11 -18.71
N PRO A 91 29.38 -2.65 -19.65
CA PRO A 91 28.96 -1.94 -20.83
C PRO A 91 28.20 -0.65 -20.52
N GLU A 92 28.41 0.35 -21.33
CA GLU A 92 27.60 1.57 -21.32
C GLU A 92 26.26 1.33 -22.02
N PHE A 93 25.23 2.04 -21.55
CA PHE A 93 23.89 2.02 -22.12
C PHE A 93 23.43 3.45 -22.39
N ARG A 94 22.79 3.66 -23.52
CA ARG A 94 22.18 4.93 -23.88
C ARG A 94 21.35 5.46 -22.72
N GLN A 95 21.50 6.75 -22.46
CA GLN A 95 20.76 7.39 -21.37
C GLN A 95 19.25 7.36 -21.67
N VAL A 96 18.47 6.81 -20.74
CA VAL A 96 17.02 6.92 -20.79
C VAL A 96 16.65 8.23 -20.11
N ILE A 97 16.15 9.18 -20.91
CA ILE A 97 15.63 10.43 -20.36
C ILE A 97 14.44 10.07 -19.49
N ARG A 98 14.60 10.24 -18.18
CA ARG A 98 13.47 10.12 -17.29
C ARG A 98 12.57 11.32 -17.54
N GLU A 99 11.45 11.11 -18.21
CA GLU A 99 10.39 12.10 -18.17
C GLU A 99 10.17 12.47 -16.71
N ARG A 100 10.11 13.79 -16.41
CA ARG A 100 9.70 14.25 -15.08
C ARG A 100 8.44 13.46 -14.76
N LYS A 101 8.44 12.71 -13.68
CA LYS A 101 7.25 11.98 -13.25
C LYS A 101 6.09 12.96 -13.30
N GLN A 102 5.22 12.86 -14.29
CA GLN A 102 3.84 13.25 -14.07
C GLN A 102 3.45 12.57 -12.75
N ASP A 103 2.88 13.32 -11.84
CA ASP A 103 2.58 12.79 -10.51
C ASP A 103 1.62 11.59 -10.66
N THR A 104 2.22 10.41 -10.90
CA THR A 104 1.50 9.15 -11.04
C THR A 104 1.13 8.58 -9.67
N ARG A 105 1.23 9.42 -8.62
CA ARG A 105 0.81 9.05 -7.29
C ARG A 105 -0.65 8.64 -7.33
N ARG A 106 -0.96 7.63 -6.56
CA ARG A 106 -2.35 7.20 -6.41
C ARG A 106 -3.06 8.18 -5.51
N ASP A 107 -4.22 8.63 -5.97
CA ASP A 107 -5.01 9.58 -5.23
C ASP A 107 -5.57 8.97 -3.94
N TYR A 108 -5.79 9.81 -2.97
CA TYR A 108 -6.57 9.47 -1.78
C TYR A 108 -8.00 9.99 -1.91
N LEU A 109 -8.90 9.43 -1.14
CA LEU A 109 -10.28 9.90 -1.06
C LEU A 109 -10.38 11.01 -0.01
N THR A 110 -11.09 12.07 -0.32
CA THR A 110 -11.46 13.07 0.69
C THR A 110 -12.36 12.43 1.76
N SER A 111 -12.54 13.09 2.90
CA SER A 111 -13.46 12.61 3.95
C SER A 111 -14.86 12.34 3.40
N THR A 112 -15.41 13.27 2.61
CA THR A 112 -16.71 13.14 1.97
C THR A 112 -16.77 11.95 1.00
N GLN A 113 -15.78 11.82 0.12
CA GLN A 113 -15.71 10.70 -0.83
C GLN A 113 -15.62 9.35 -0.10
N TYR A 114 -14.83 9.28 0.97
CA TYR A 114 -14.72 8.06 1.77
C TYR A 114 -16.03 7.72 2.47
N GLN A 115 -16.71 8.71 3.06
CA GLN A 115 -18.03 8.53 3.69
C GLN A 115 -19.10 8.07 2.70
N GLN A 116 -19.11 8.57 1.47
CA GLN A 116 -20.00 8.13 0.40
C GLN A 116 -19.65 6.71 -0.09
N THR A 117 -18.38 6.35 -0.09
CA THR A 117 -17.90 5.03 -0.52
C THR A 117 -18.37 3.92 0.42
N LEU A 118 -18.36 4.13 1.74
CA LEU A 118 -18.65 3.08 2.72
C LEU A 118 -20.07 2.50 2.60
N PRO A 119 -21.16 3.29 2.51
CA PRO A 119 -22.51 2.75 2.29
C PRO A 119 -22.63 1.97 0.97
N THR A 120 -22.01 2.46 -0.10
CA THR A 120 -21.99 1.79 -1.40
C THR A 120 -21.31 0.42 -1.31
N LEU A 121 -20.18 0.32 -0.64
CA LEU A 121 -19.47 -0.95 -0.41
C LEU A 121 -20.24 -1.87 0.53
N ARG A 122 -20.98 -1.32 1.50
CA ARG A 122 -21.85 -2.11 2.39
C ARG A 122 -23.02 -2.74 1.60
N ALA A 123 -23.64 -2.01 0.69
CA ALA A 123 -24.64 -2.54 -0.22
C ALA A 123 -24.04 -3.61 -1.15
N TRP A 124 -22.84 -3.37 -1.69
CA TRP A 124 -22.14 -4.33 -2.56
C TRP A 124 -21.83 -5.65 -1.84
N MET A 125 -21.35 -5.62 -0.60
CA MET A 125 -21.02 -6.83 0.14
C MET A 125 -22.26 -7.65 0.54
N ASN A 126 -23.41 -6.99 0.67
CA ASN A 126 -24.69 -7.61 1.07
C ASN A 126 -25.59 -7.93 -0.12
N ASN A 127 -25.12 -7.79 -1.36
CA ASN A 127 -25.92 -8.08 -2.54
C ASN A 127 -26.43 -9.53 -2.52
N LYS A 128 -27.77 -9.67 -2.51
CA LYS A 128 -28.45 -10.97 -2.42
C LYS A 128 -28.28 -11.85 -3.65
N SER A 129 -28.06 -11.26 -4.84
CA SER A 129 -27.83 -12.01 -6.08
C SER A 129 -26.41 -12.59 -6.19
N ALA A 130 -25.52 -12.26 -5.27
CA ALA A 130 -24.17 -12.83 -5.26
C ALA A 130 -24.17 -14.26 -4.70
N THR A 131 -23.31 -15.12 -5.23
CA THR A 131 -23.10 -16.46 -4.68
C THR A 131 -22.47 -16.38 -3.28
N ASP A 132 -22.55 -17.46 -2.49
CA ASP A 132 -21.96 -17.50 -1.14
C ASP A 132 -20.49 -17.18 -1.13
N ILE A 133 -19.72 -17.71 -2.11
CA ILE A 133 -18.29 -17.42 -2.27
C ILE A 133 -18.06 -15.92 -2.58
N GLN A 134 -18.90 -15.34 -3.44
CA GLN A 134 -18.79 -13.91 -3.74
C GLN A 134 -19.13 -13.06 -2.52
N ARG A 135 -20.20 -13.39 -1.79
CA ARG A 135 -20.57 -12.70 -0.54
C ARG A 135 -19.46 -12.80 0.51
N TYR A 136 -18.90 -13.98 0.70
CA TYR A 136 -17.77 -14.17 1.60
C TYR A 136 -16.59 -13.26 1.21
N ASN A 137 -16.12 -13.33 -0.05
CA ASN A 137 -15.02 -12.54 -0.54
C ASN A 137 -15.27 -11.03 -0.39
N ARG A 138 -16.47 -10.56 -0.73
CA ARG A 138 -16.87 -9.16 -0.62
C ARG A 138 -16.87 -8.68 0.84
N ARG A 139 -17.38 -9.49 1.78
CA ARG A 139 -17.38 -9.17 3.21
C ARG A 139 -15.96 -9.10 3.78
N VAL A 140 -15.11 -10.06 3.43
CA VAL A 140 -13.70 -10.04 3.83
C VAL A 140 -13.00 -8.79 3.31
N LEU A 141 -13.19 -8.46 2.02
CA LEU A 141 -12.54 -7.31 1.40
C LEU A 141 -13.09 -5.96 1.87
N TYR A 142 -14.38 -5.86 2.16
CA TYR A 142 -14.95 -4.68 2.81
C TYR A 142 -14.30 -4.41 4.17
N ASN A 143 -14.18 -5.43 5.03
CA ASN A 143 -13.49 -5.28 6.31
C ASN A 143 -11.99 -4.99 6.12
N SER A 144 -11.36 -5.53 5.07
CA SER A 144 -9.96 -5.21 4.72
C SER A 144 -9.76 -3.72 4.40
N ILE A 145 -10.71 -3.09 3.72
CA ILE A 145 -10.70 -1.63 3.46
C ILE A 145 -10.72 -0.86 4.78
N LEU A 146 -11.64 -1.22 5.68
CA LEU A 146 -11.76 -0.58 7.00
C LEU A 146 -10.49 -0.78 7.84
N ILE A 147 -9.92 -1.99 7.81
CA ILE A 147 -8.65 -2.28 8.49
C ILE A 147 -7.52 -1.43 7.90
N MET A 148 -7.34 -1.38 6.58
CA MET A 148 -6.28 -0.61 5.94
C MET A 148 -6.37 0.88 6.24
N THR A 149 -7.57 1.45 6.21
CA THR A 149 -7.78 2.88 6.49
C THR A 149 -7.43 3.22 7.95
N ASN A 150 -7.78 2.34 8.90
CA ASN A 150 -7.58 2.61 10.32
C ASN A 150 -6.21 2.17 10.86
N SER A 151 -5.61 1.10 10.31
CA SER A 151 -4.30 0.59 10.75
C SER A 151 -3.13 1.12 9.92
N LEU A 152 -3.41 1.77 8.80
CA LEU A 152 -2.41 2.25 7.85
C LEU A 152 -1.51 1.14 7.30
N LEU A 153 -1.95 -0.11 7.30
CA LEU A 153 -1.19 -1.24 6.75
C LEU A 153 -1.16 -1.19 5.21
N ARG A 154 -0.04 -1.64 4.64
CA ARG A 154 0.00 -1.91 3.19
C ARG A 154 -0.85 -3.13 2.86
N VAL A 155 -1.49 -3.15 1.71
CA VAL A 155 -2.31 -4.30 1.26
C VAL A 155 -1.53 -5.62 1.29
N GLY A 156 -0.27 -5.61 0.88
CA GLY A 156 0.60 -6.79 0.94
C GLY A 156 0.86 -7.26 2.37
N THR A 157 1.06 -6.35 3.32
CA THR A 157 1.20 -6.68 4.74
C THR A 157 -0.08 -7.28 5.28
N LEU A 158 -1.24 -6.65 5.04
CA LEU A 158 -2.54 -7.15 5.49
C LEU A 158 -2.84 -8.55 4.95
N ARG A 159 -2.53 -8.81 3.68
CA ARG A 159 -2.71 -10.14 3.06
C ARG A 159 -1.85 -11.22 3.70
N ASN A 160 -0.73 -10.85 4.31
CA ASN A 160 0.21 -11.77 4.93
C ASN A 160 -0.01 -11.96 6.44
N LEU A 161 -0.97 -11.26 7.05
CA LEU A 161 -1.30 -11.45 8.46
C LEU A 161 -1.90 -12.82 8.70
N VAL A 162 -1.51 -13.39 9.83
CA VAL A 162 -2.12 -14.57 10.44
C VAL A 162 -2.74 -14.17 11.77
N TRP A 163 -3.63 -15.00 12.34
CA TRP A 163 -4.33 -14.64 13.57
C TRP A 163 -3.41 -14.44 14.78
N SER A 164 -2.25 -15.12 14.82
CA SER A 164 -1.24 -14.89 15.87
C SER A 164 -0.53 -13.55 15.79
N ASP A 165 -0.68 -12.79 14.70
CA ASP A 165 -0.13 -11.45 14.59
C ASP A 165 -0.95 -10.40 15.37
N LEU A 166 -2.11 -10.78 15.91
CA LEU A 166 -2.97 -9.89 16.68
C LEU A 166 -2.80 -10.15 18.19
N ASP A 167 -2.66 -9.08 18.98
CA ASP A 167 -2.55 -9.13 20.43
C ASP A 167 -3.39 -8.02 21.08
N VAL A 168 -3.69 -8.20 22.37
CA VAL A 168 -4.46 -7.22 23.16
C VAL A 168 -3.62 -5.99 23.45
N ALA A 169 -4.18 -4.81 23.29
CA ALA A 169 -3.54 -3.55 23.68
C ALA A 169 -3.66 -3.33 25.20
N ARG A 170 -2.78 -3.95 26.00
CA ARG A 170 -2.88 -3.97 27.48
C ARG A 170 -2.56 -2.64 28.14
N ASN A 171 -1.84 -1.74 27.48
CA ASN A 171 -1.34 -0.48 28.04
C ASN A 171 -2.31 0.70 27.82
N ILE A 172 -3.59 0.42 27.62
CA ILE A 172 -4.64 1.41 27.44
C ILE A 172 -5.84 1.07 28.36
N PRO A 173 -6.76 2.02 28.63
CA PRO A 173 -7.95 1.78 29.44
C PRO A 173 -8.76 0.56 28.96
N LYS A 174 -9.39 -0.17 29.89
CA LYS A 174 -10.12 -1.41 29.55
C LYS A 174 -11.23 -1.21 28.52
N GLU A 175 -11.91 -0.08 28.55
CA GLU A 175 -12.95 0.30 27.60
C GLU A 175 -12.38 0.42 26.17
N GLU A 176 -11.18 0.97 26.05
CA GLU A 176 -10.49 1.12 24.76
C GLU A 176 -9.87 -0.19 24.26
N GLN A 177 -9.55 -1.13 25.17
CA GLN A 177 -9.08 -2.48 24.78
C GLN A 177 -10.14 -3.26 23.98
N LEU A 178 -11.41 -2.94 24.13
CA LEU A 178 -12.50 -3.54 23.35
C LEU A 178 -12.51 -3.07 21.89
N ARG A 179 -11.85 -1.95 21.59
CA ARG A 179 -11.80 -1.33 20.27
C ARG A 179 -10.43 -1.41 19.63
N HIS A 180 -9.36 -1.44 20.45
CA HIS A 180 -7.97 -1.38 20.01
C HIS A 180 -7.25 -2.68 20.26
N HIS A 181 -6.36 -3.04 19.36
CA HIS A 181 -5.42 -4.14 19.52
C HIS A 181 -4.06 -3.80 18.92
N ILE A 182 -3.09 -4.63 19.19
CA ILE A 182 -1.74 -4.55 18.61
C ILE A 182 -1.67 -5.50 17.42
N ILE A 183 -1.25 -4.98 16.27
CA ILE A 183 -0.92 -5.77 15.10
C ILE A 183 0.58 -5.89 15.00
N SER A 184 1.11 -7.10 15.12
CA SER A 184 2.53 -7.41 14.96
C SER A 184 2.85 -7.58 13.47
N VAL A 185 3.55 -6.61 12.91
CA VAL A 185 3.98 -6.64 11.51
C VAL A 185 5.36 -7.28 11.45
N ARG A 186 5.42 -8.52 10.99
CA ARG A 186 6.65 -9.30 10.88
C ARG A 186 7.56 -8.77 9.77
N LYS A 187 8.89 -8.86 9.94
CA LYS A 187 9.89 -8.36 8.97
C LYS A 187 9.73 -9.00 7.57
N GLU A 188 9.33 -10.27 7.53
CA GLU A 188 9.15 -11.03 6.28
C GLU A 188 7.94 -10.54 5.46
N THR A 189 6.99 -9.88 6.09
CA THR A 189 5.76 -9.40 5.45
C THR A 189 5.86 -7.97 4.93
N VAL A 190 6.98 -7.30 5.16
CA VAL A 190 7.18 -5.90 4.79
C VAL A 190 8.33 -5.71 3.82
N LYS A 191 8.12 -4.83 2.84
CA LYS A 191 9.12 -4.49 1.83
C LYS A 191 10.41 -3.89 2.42
N THR A 192 10.32 -3.22 3.57
CA THR A 192 11.45 -2.58 4.25
C THR A 192 12.25 -3.53 5.14
N GLY A 193 11.76 -4.76 5.37
CA GLY A 193 12.40 -5.71 6.27
C GLY A 193 12.42 -5.30 7.76
N VAL A 194 11.67 -4.26 8.15
CA VAL A 194 11.64 -3.76 9.53
C VAL A 194 10.33 -4.19 10.18
N ALA A 195 10.43 -5.05 11.20
CA ALA A 195 9.29 -5.42 12.02
C ALA A 195 8.79 -4.22 12.84
N ARG A 196 7.47 -4.16 13.10
CA ARG A 196 6.88 -3.14 13.96
C ARG A 196 5.58 -3.62 14.58
N LYS A 197 5.17 -2.96 15.64
CA LYS A 197 3.85 -3.12 16.25
C LYS A 197 2.99 -1.89 15.91
N VAL A 198 1.74 -2.13 15.53
CA VAL A 198 0.79 -1.08 15.19
C VAL A 198 -0.41 -1.23 16.12
N MET A 199 -0.65 -0.23 16.96
CA MET A 199 -1.93 -0.14 17.68
C MET A 199 -3.00 0.39 16.73
N SER A 200 -4.16 -0.24 16.70
CA SER A 200 -5.20 0.10 15.74
C SER A 200 -6.61 -0.13 16.29
N PRO A 201 -7.56 0.79 16.02
CA PRO A 201 -8.96 0.68 16.41
C PRO A 201 -9.73 -0.24 15.42
N THR A 202 -9.27 -1.47 15.23
CA THR A 202 -9.78 -2.38 14.20
C THR A 202 -10.31 -3.71 14.72
N VAL A 203 -10.49 -3.84 16.04
CA VAL A 203 -11.01 -5.06 16.69
C VAL A 203 -12.28 -5.55 16.02
N GLU A 204 -13.26 -4.68 15.82
CA GLU A 204 -14.56 -5.04 15.24
C GLU A 204 -14.43 -5.62 13.84
N TYR A 205 -13.55 -5.07 13.00
CA TYR A 205 -13.40 -5.51 11.62
C TYR A 205 -12.74 -6.89 11.52
N PHE A 206 -11.76 -7.16 12.37
CA PHE A 206 -11.17 -8.49 12.47
C PHE A 206 -12.15 -9.50 13.09
N ASP A 207 -12.94 -9.09 14.07
CA ASP A 207 -13.96 -9.96 14.68
C ASP A 207 -15.03 -10.35 13.64
N ARG A 208 -15.45 -9.45 12.79
CA ARG A 208 -16.36 -9.76 11.66
C ARG A 208 -15.75 -10.81 10.72
N ILE A 209 -14.45 -10.70 10.40
CA ILE A 209 -13.76 -11.72 9.57
C ILE A 209 -13.69 -13.04 10.33
N ARG A 210 -13.39 -13.03 11.64
CA ARG A 210 -13.39 -14.21 12.50
C ARG A 210 -14.74 -14.94 12.47
N GLN A 211 -15.84 -14.20 12.62
CA GLN A 211 -17.22 -14.73 12.55
C GLN A 211 -17.51 -15.35 11.18
N LEU A 212 -17.14 -14.69 10.09
CA LEU A 212 -17.29 -15.24 8.74
C LEU A 212 -16.55 -16.56 8.53
N ARG A 213 -15.50 -16.80 9.36
CA ARG A 213 -14.70 -18.01 9.33
C ARG A 213 -15.23 -19.10 10.27
N GLY A 214 -16.25 -18.81 11.07
CA GLY A 214 -16.73 -19.74 12.09
C GLY A 214 -15.74 -19.99 13.22
N ILE A 215 -14.70 -19.15 13.37
CA ILE A 215 -13.74 -19.29 14.46
C ILE A 215 -14.44 -18.90 15.77
N PRO A 216 -14.47 -19.79 16.79
CA PRO A 216 -15.19 -19.50 18.03
C PRO A 216 -14.56 -18.33 18.79
N LYS A 217 -15.40 -17.54 19.46
CA LYS A 217 -14.95 -16.53 20.42
C LYS A 217 -14.80 -17.19 21.78
N GLN A 218 -13.65 -17.00 22.42
CA GLN A 218 -13.53 -17.45 23.80
C GLN A 218 -14.36 -16.54 24.73
N PRO A 219 -15.24 -17.11 25.57
CA PRO A 219 -16.02 -16.32 26.51
C PRO A 219 -15.10 -15.55 27.48
N LYS A 220 -15.51 -14.33 27.85
CA LYS A 220 -14.81 -13.47 28.82
C LYS A 220 -13.39 -13.03 28.45
N SER A 221 -12.94 -13.24 27.22
CA SER A 221 -11.63 -12.78 26.79
C SER A 221 -11.76 -11.55 25.88
N PRO A 222 -10.93 -10.50 26.07
CA PRO A 222 -10.86 -9.42 25.10
C PRO A 222 -10.37 -9.98 23.76
N PHE A 223 -10.98 -9.52 22.66
CA PHE A 223 -10.45 -9.85 21.34
C PHE A 223 -9.01 -9.27 21.21
N PRO A 224 -8.05 -9.96 20.63
CA PRO A 224 -8.18 -11.13 19.76
C PRO A 224 -7.78 -12.47 20.42
N HIS A 225 -8.59 -12.99 21.31
CA HIS A 225 -8.30 -14.32 21.82
C HIS A 225 -8.74 -15.40 20.83
N ILE A 226 -7.80 -15.85 20.01
CA ILE A 226 -7.99 -16.87 18.98
C ILE A 226 -7.51 -18.22 19.51
N PRO A 227 -8.31 -19.30 19.44
CA PRO A 227 -7.89 -20.64 19.83
C PRO A 227 -6.61 -21.07 19.11
N ALA A 228 -5.79 -21.88 19.77
CA ALA A 228 -4.43 -22.20 19.31
C ALA A 228 -4.40 -22.81 17.89
N GLU A 229 -5.38 -23.64 17.57
CA GLU A 229 -5.53 -24.31 16.28
C GLU A 229 -5.74 -23.37 15.10
N TYR A 230 -6.26 -22.14 15.34
CA TYR A 230 -6.51 -21.15 14.28
C TYR A 230 -5.38 -20.12 14.15
N ARG A 231 -4.46 -20.03 15.12
CA ARG A 231 -3.48 -18.92 15.19
C ARG A 231 -2.56 -18.82 13.99
N HIS A 232 -2.21 -19.94 13.37
CA HIS A 232 -1.33 -20.00 12.21
C HIS A 232 -2.05 -19.67 10.90
N MET A 233 -3.38 -19.69 10.89
CA MET A 233 -4.16 -19.50 9.68
C MET A 233 -4.15 -18.05 9.21
N PRO A 234 -4.14 -17.81 7.87
CA PRO A 234 -4.23 -16.47 7.32
C PRO A 234 -5.57 -15.82 7.64
N ILE A 235 -5.55 -14.54 8.02
CA ILE A 235 -6.76 -13.77 8.30
C ILE A 235 -7.59 -13.61 7.02
N LEU A 236 -6.94 -13.23 5.90
CA LEU A 236 -7.57 -13.13 4.60
C LEU A 236 -7.39 -14.45 3.85
N SER A 237 -8.25 -15.41 4.11
CA SER A 237 -8.20 -16.76 3.57
C SER A 237 -9.27 -17.01 2.51
N LYS A 238 -9.11 -18.09 1.75
CA LYS A 238 -10.13 -18.56 0.81
C LYS A 238 -11.38 -19.05 1.56
N SER A 239 -12.55 -18.87 0.96
CA SER A 239 -13.82 -19.31 1.54
C SER A 239 -13.85 -20.83 1.84
N ARG A 240 -13.38 -21.65 0.89
CA ARG A 240 -13.42 -23.12 0.99
C ARG A 240 -12.20 -23.74 1.66
N ASN A 241 -11.09 -22.99 1.76
CA ASN A 241 -9.87 -23.45 2.39
C ASN A 241 -9.33 -22.38 3.34
N PRO A 242 -9.54 -22.54 4.66
CA PRO A 242 -9.11 -21.57 5.68
C PRO A 242 -7.60 -21.45 5.81
N GLU A 243 -6.84 -22.45 5.47
CA GLU A 243 -5.38 -22.44 5.55
C GLU A 243 -4.72 -21.74 4.37
N GLU A 244 -5.46 -21.55 3.29
CA GLU A 244 -4.96 -20.85 2.13
C GLU A 244 -5.33 -19.37 2.09
N ARG A 245 -4.36 -18.52 1.78
CA ARG A 245 -4.58 -17.09 1.56
C ARG A 245 -5.46 -16.81 0.37
N MET A 246 -6.27 -15.78 0.48
CA MET A 246 -7.04 -15.24 -0.64
C MET A 246 -6.11 -14.82 -1.78
N GLY A 247 -6.35 -15.36 -2.97
CA GLY A 247 -5.50 -15.15 -4.14
C GLY A 247 -5.58 -13.72 -4.69
N GLN A 248 -4.52 -13.29 -5.37
CA GLN A 248 -4.43 -11.98 -6.05
C GLN A 248 -5.60 -11.74 -7.00
N GLY A 249 -6.00 -12.74 -7.79
CA GLY A 249 -7.11 -12.62 -8.74
C GLY A 249 -8.46 -12.30 -8.08
N THR A 250 -8.67 -12.72 -6.82
CA THR A 250 -9.89 -12.34 -6.07
C THR A 250 -9.87 -10.85 -5.73
N PHE A 251 -8.74 -10.32 -5.29
CA PHE A 251 -8.57 -8.88 -5.05
C PHE A 251 -8.79 -8.07 -6.33
N GLU A 252 -8.23 -8.49 -7.44
CA GLU A 252 -8.35 -7.80 -8.74
C GLU A 252 -9.78 -7.81 -9.26
N ARG A 253 -10.48 -8.94 -9.17
CA ARG A 253 -11.89 -9.04 -9.58
C ARG A 253 -12.78 -8.15 -8.74
N CYS A 254 -12.70 -8.24 -7.42
CA CYS A 254 -13.47 -7.39 -6.53
C CYS A 254 -13.12 -5.91 -6.68
N TRP A 255 -11.86 -5.59 -7.00
CA TRP A 255 -11.44 -4.23 -7.29
C TRP A 255 -12.15 -3.67 -8.53
N LYS A 256 -12.25 -4.46 -9.59
CA LYS A 256 -13.00 -4.04 -10.79
C LYS A 256 -14.46 -3.75 -10.47
N GLU A 257 -15.11 -4.58 -9.66
CA GLU A 257 -16.50 -4.36 -9.22
C GLU A 257 -16.63 -3.06 -8.40
N ILE A 258 -15.74 -2.84 -7.43
CA ILE A 258 -15.73 -1.63 -6.59
C ILE A 258 -15.49 -0.38 -7.45
N LYS A 259 -14.52 -0.43 -8.35
CA LYS A 259 -14.22 0.68 -9.26
C LYS A 259 -15.40 1.01 -10.15
N ASP A 260 -16.04 0.00 -10.73
CA ASP A 260 -17.25 0.19 -11.54
C ASP A 260 -18.37 0.87 -10.75
N LEU A 261 -18.60 0.44 -9.51
CA LEU A 261 -19.61 1.05 -8.63
C LEU A 261 -19.28 2.50 -8.29
N CYS A 262 -18.05 2.80 -7.90
CA CYS A 262 -17.70 4.11 -7.34
C CYS A 262 -17.34 5.16 -8.41
N VAL A 263 -16.86 4.73 -9.58
CA VAL A 263 -16.54 5.62 -10.70
C VAL A 263 -17.71 5.71 -11.68
N ASN A 264 -18.08 4.58 -12.30
CA ASN A 264 -19.03 4.59 -13.41
C ASN A 264 -20.50 4.76 -12.97
N LYS A 265 -20.92 4.09 -11.88
CA LYS A 265 -22.31 4.11 -11.46
C LYS A 265 -22.67 5.24 -10.50
N LYS A 266 -21.76 5.60 -9.60
CA LYS A 266 -21.99 6.61 -8.56
C LYS A 266 -21.19 7.90 -8.73
N GLY A 267 -20.09 7.86 -9.47
CA GLY A 267 -19.26 9.02 -9.77
C GLY A 267 -18.49 9.61 -8.58
N TYR A 268 -18.53 8.98 -7.40
CA TYR A 268 -17.93 9.55 -6.17
C TYR A 268 -16.44 9.80 -6.28
N TRP A 269 -15.73 8.98 -7.05
CA TRP A 269 -14.28 9.11 -7.16
C TRP A 269 -13.84 10.03 -8.29
N GLY A 270 -14.73 10.39 -9.24
CA GLY A 270 -14.38 11.21 -10.40
C GLY A 270 -13.23 10.60 -11.18
N ASP A 271 -12.32 11.45 -11.66
CA ASP A 271 -11.14 11.05 -12.43
C ASP A 271 -9.96 10.55 -11.58
N LYS A 272 -10.16 10.37 -10.28
CA LYS A 272 -9.09 9.95 -9.38
C LYS A 272 -8.54 8.57 -9.71
N ASN A 273 -7.21 8.45 -9.69
CA ASN A 273 -6.49 7.18 -9.85
C ASN A 273 -6.50 6.38 -8.54
N VAL A 274 -7.67 5.91 -8.13
CA VAL A 274 -7.87 5.15 -6.88
C VAL A 274 -7.47 3.68 -7.06
N SER A 275 -6.86 3.11 -6.03
CA SER A 275 -6.49 1.70 -5.93
C SER A 275 -6.65 1.18 -4.49
N TRP A 276 -6.45 -0.11 -4.24
CA TRP A 276 -6.39 -0.65 -2.87
C TRP A 276 -5.47 0.16 -1.96
N TYR A 277 -4.32 0.61 -2.48
CA TYR A 277 -3.36 1.39 -1.71
C TYR A 277 -3.89 2.78 -1.32
N SER A 278 -4.82 3.32 -2.09
CA SER A 278 -5.46 4.61 -1.83
C SER A 278 -6.21 4.65 -0.49
N PHE A 279 -6.75 3.53 -0.02
CA PHE A 279 -7.40 3.47 1.29
C PHE A 279 -6.42 3.71 2.45
N ARG A 280 -5.19 3.23 2.31
CA ARG A 280 -4.13 3.59 3.26
C ARG A 280 -3.78 5.08 3.17
N HIS A 281 -3.68 5.64 1.95
CA HIS A 281 -3.45 7.08 1.77
C HIS A 281 -4.59 7.89 2.39
N THR A 282 -5.83 7.50 2.17
CA THR A 282 -7.02 8.09 2.81
C THR A 282 -6.89 8.06 4.33
N GLY A 283 -6.52 6.92 4.91
CA GLY A 283 -6.32 6.81 6.36
C GLY A 283 -5.25 7.76 6.88
N ILE A 284 -4.10 7.85 6.21
CA ILE A 284 -3.02 8.78 6.58
C ILE A 284 -3.54 10.22 6.55
N SER A 285 -4.18 10.65 5.44
CA SER A 285 -4.75 12.00 5.31
C SER A 285 -5.79 12.29 6.39
N LEU A 286 -6.68 11.34 6.69
CA LEU A 286 -7.69 11.51 7.75
C LEU A 286 -7.07 11.65 9.15
N TYR A 287 -5.98 10.94 9.44
CA TYR A 287 -5.27 11.09 10.72
C TYR A 287 -4.51 12.40 10.82
N ILE A 288 -3.91 12.88 9.73
CA ILE A 288 -3.29 14.21 9.68
C ILE A 288 -4.33 15.28 9.96
N ASN A 289 -5.46 15.24 9.28
CA ASN A 289 -6.56 16.21 9.46
C ASN A 289 -7.16 16.16 10.88
N ARG A 290 -6.88 15.13 11.65
CA ARG A 290 -7.23 15.01 13.07
C ARG A 290 -6.09 15.40 14.02
N GLY A 291 -4.99 15.93 13.50
CA GLY A 291 -3.87 16.45 14.28
C GLY A 291 -2.88 15.37 14.76
N LEU A 292 -2.89 14.16 14.18
CA LEU A 292 -1.90 13.15 14.54
C LEU A 292 -0.53 13.51 13.95
N SER A 293 0.51 13.56 14.81
CA SER A 293 1.84 14.03 14.39
C SER A 293 2.45 13.20 13.27
N PRO A 294 3.17 13.80 12.30
CA PRO A 294 3.85 13.12 11.20
C PRO A 294 4.83 12.05 11.66
N ILE A 295 5.53 12.28 12.77
CA ILE A 295 6.48 11.32 13.34
C ILE A 295 5.74 10.05 13.78
N LEU A 296 4.62 10.21 14.47
CA LEU A 296 3.81 9.08 14.91
C LEU A 296 3.19 8.35 13.73
N LEU A 297 2.69 9.07 12.74
CA LEU A 297 2.16 8.50 11.50
C LEU A 297 3.23 7.73 10.72
N SER A 298 4.46 8.24 10.63
CA SER A 298 5.55 7.54 9.95
C SER A 298 5.84 6.18 10.60
N ARG A 299 5.82 6.12 11.92
CA ARG A 299 6.00 4.88 12.71
C ARG A 299 4.84 3.91 12.51
N LEU A 300 3.59 4.37 12.66
CA LEU A 300 2.39 3.55 12.45
C LEU A 300 2.32 3.01 11.03
N ALA A 301 2.49 3.88 10.05
CA ALA A 301 2.44 3.51 8.66
C ALA A 301 3.67 2.70 8.20
N GLY A 302 4.80 2.77 8.89
CA GLY A 302 6.07 2.15 8.47
C GLY A 302 6.52 2.72 7.11
N THR A 303 6.60 4.05 7.04
CA THR A 303 7.10 4.81 5.89
C THR A 303 8.00 5.93 6.39
N GLY A 304 8.91 6.44 5.57
CA GLY A 304 9.79 7.53 5.98
C GLY A 304 9.02 8.82 6.26
N LEU A 305 9.51 9.62 7.22
CA LEU A 305 8.92 10.92 7.57
C LEU A 305 8.83 11.84 6.36
N THR A 306 9.90 11.93 5.57
CA THR A 306 9.94 12.68 4.31
C THR A 306 8.81 12.31 3.34
N ASN A 307 8.43 11.01 3.27
CA ASN A 307 7.29 10.61 2.44
C ASN A 307 5.95 11.10 3.00
N ILE A 308 5.81 11.18 4.32
CA ILE A 308 4.61 11.75 4.96
C ILE A 308 4.54 13.23 4.63
N GLU A 309 5.62 13.95 4.86
CA GLU A 309 5.71 15.40 4.62
C GLU A 309 5.46 15.76 3.15
N GLN A 310 6.19 15.13 2.22
CA GLN A 310 6.07 15.41 0.78
C GLN A 310 4.72 15.03 0.17
N VAL A 311 4.05 14.01 0.70
CA VAL A 311 2.82 13.48 0.09
C VAL A 311 1.56 14.12 0.68
N TYR A 312 1.59 14.45 1.97
CA TYR A 312 0.37 14.76 2.70
C TYR A 312 0.32 16.19 3.30
N TYR A 313 1.48 16.85 3.43
CA TYR A 313 1.56 18.17 4.10
C TYR A 313 1.48 19.38 3.15
N HIS A 314 1.27 19.18 1.85
CA HIS A 314 1.26 20.31 0.90
C HIS A 314 0.05 21.25 1.01
N HIS A 315 -0.96 20.93 1.81
CA HIS A 315 -2.20 21.70 1.87
C HIS A 315 -2.62 22.18 3.28
N GLU A 316 -1.77 22.02 4.30
CA GLU A 316 -2.30 22.07 5.67
C GLU A 316 -1.76 23.19 6.57
N ALA A 317 -0.82 24.01 6.12
CA ALA A 317 -0.36 25.15 6.93
C ALA A 317 -1.50 26.14 7.25
N GLU A 318 -2.53 26.16 6.42
CA GLU A 318 -3.69 27.06 6.53
C GLU A 318 -5.00 26.31 6.89
N SER A 319 -4.94 25.02 7.23
CA SER A 319 -6.15 24.24 7.50
C SER A 319 -6.71 24.54 8.89
N LYS A 320 -8.05 24.49 9.02
CA LYS A 320 -8.77 24.62 10.30
C LYS A 320 -8.23 23.64 11.35
N ALA A 321 -7.86 22.42 10.95
CA ALA A 321 -7.29 21.40 11.84
C ALA A 321 -5.91 21.82 12.38
N THR A 322 -5.07 22.49 11.59
CA THR A 322 -3.79 23.03 12.05
C THR A 322 -4.01 24.13 13.09
N TRP A 323 -4.97 25.01 12.86
CA TRP A 323 -5.36 26.05 13.82
C TRP A 323 -5.89 25.45 15.11
N GLU A 324 -6.80 24.51 15.05
CA GLU A 324 -7.34 23.82 16.24
C GLU A 324 -6.24 23.10 17.03
N ALA A 325 -5.29 22.43 16.34
CA ALA A 325 -4.16 21.77 16.97
C ALA A 325 -3.21 22.78 17.65
N LEU A 326 -2.94 23.94 17.02
CA LEU A 326 -2.13 25.00 17.59
C LEU A 326 -2.81 25.62 18.82
N ILE A 327 -4.13 25.81 18.77
CA ILE A 327 -4.91 26.33 19.90
C ILE A 327 -4.89 25.35 21.07
N LYS A 328 -5.13 24.04 20.82
CA LYS A 328 -5.14 23.00 21.87
C LYS A 328 -3.77 22.76 22.50
N ASN A 329 -2.68 22.97 21.76
CA ASN A 329 -1.30 22.71 22.20
C ASN A 329 -0.53 23.98 22.57
N ARG A 330 -1.19 25.08 22.94
CA ARG A 330 -0.52 26.29 23.38
C ARG A 330 0.28 26.07 24.66
N VAL A 331 1.60 26.04 24.54
CA VAL A 331 2.52 25.82 25.66
C VAL A 331 2.46 26.93 26.69
N PHE A 332 1.94 28.12 26.32
CA PHE A 332 1.85 29.31 27.18
C PHE A 332 0.46 29.57 27.76
N TYR A 333 -0.53 28.72 27.48
CA TYR A 333 -1.91 28.95 27.92
C TYR A 333 -2.06 28.92 29.45
N ASP A 334 -1.30 28.06 30.13
CA ASP A 334 -1.33 27.91 31.58
C ASP A 334 -0.68 29.08 32.36
N ARG A 335 0.01 30.00 31.67
CA ARG A 335 0.65 31.17 32.27
C ARG A 335 -0.14 32.47 32.11
N ILE A 336 -1.22 32.45 31.38
CA ILE A 336 -2.11 33.62 31.18
C ILE A 336 -3.21 33.52 32.23
N SER A 337 -3.38 34.60 33.02
CA SER A 337 -4.45 34.67 34.02
C SER A 337 -5.82 34.51 33.38
N LYS A 338 -6.82 34.01 34.14
CA LYS A 338 -8.19 33.84 33.64
C LYS A 338 -8.75 35.16 33.05
N GLU A 339 -8.40 36.31 33.65
CA GLU A 339 -8.80 37.63 33.17
C GLU A 339 -8.20 37.98 31.81
N GLN A 340 -6.96 37.50 31.50
CA GLN A 340 -6.36 37.68 30.19
C GLN A 340 -6.91 36.69 29.14
N GLN A 341 -7.48 35.56 29.58
CA GLN A 341 -8.15 34.61 28.69
C GLN A 341 -9.49 35.15 28.18
N GLU A 342 -10.19 35.95 28.99
CA GLU A 342 -11.47 36.60 28.62
C GLU A 342 -11.28 37.80 27.66
N LEU A 343 -10.06 38.35 27.56
CA LEU A 343 -9.73 39.48 26.68
C LEU A 343 -9.42 39.13 25.23
N VAL A 344 -9.37 37.83 24.89
CA VAL A 344 -9.11 37.35 23.51
C VAL A 344 -10.33 36.58 23.03
N PRO A 345 -11.28 37.19 22.36
CA PRO A 345 -12.47 36.52 21.83
C PRO A 345 -12.06 35.65 20.63
N TRP A 346 -11.63 34.44 20.90
CA TRP A 346 -11.22 33.45 19.92
C TRP A 346 -12.33 33.04 18.96
N GLU A 347 -13.55 33.04 19.45
CA GLU A 347 -14.76 32.73 18.69
C GLU A 347 -14.96 33.69 17.52
N LYS A 348 -14.55 34.95 17.68
CA LYS A 348 -14.68 35.97 16.65
C LYS A 348 -13.74 35.77 15.44
N TYR A 349 -12.65 35.01 15.60
CA TYR A 349 -11.71 34.68 14.52
C TYR A 349 -11.99 33.35 13.84
N LEU A 350 -12.93 32.55 14.36
CA LEU A 350 -13.35 31.29 13.77
C LEU A 350 -14.54 31.42 12.82
N GLU A 351 -15.28 32.55 12.90
CA GLU A 351 -16.43 32.85 12.05
C GLU A 351 -16.04 33.44 10.69
N ASP A 352 -14.82 33.96 10.53
CA ASP A 352 -14.35 34.63 9.30
C ASP A 352 -13.53 33.69 8.37
N VAL A 353 -13.52 32.41 8.60
CA VAL A 353 -12.79 31.41 7.77
C VAL A 353 -13.76 30.34 7.29
N ASP A 354 -14.72 30.75 6.45
CA ASP A 354 -15.48 29.86 5.58
C ASP A 354 -14.86 29.79 4.18
#